data_9ad8cf122fae9c454c78f4cfa270c42b
#
_entry.id   9ad8cf122fae9c454c78f4cfa270c42b
#
_cell.length_a   1.000
_cell.length_b   1.000
_cell.length_c   1.000
_cell.angle_alpha   90.00
_cell.angle_beta   90.00
_cell.angle_gamma   90.00
#
_symmetry.space_group_name_H-M   'P 1'
#
loop_
_entity.id
_entity.type
_entity.pdbx_description
1 polymer ?
#
loop_
_entity_poly.entity_id
_entity_poly.type
_entity_poly.pdbx_seq_one_letter_code
_entity_poly.pdbx_strand_id
1 'polypeptide(L)'
;MTNAMISSEEAQSYQSKGLSPRRRTYEVGMRGLLYLSAGITCLLLLFLIGYILYRGLPNLNWTFLTSQESVLRGTDGIMPAIQNTLYVIVVTLIFILPLGVGAAIYLTEYARNRRLVAAIEFATETLTGIPSIIFGLVGMLFFVQKLGLAPGILAGGLTLVIMILPTIVRTTQ
;
A
#
# COMPACT_ATOMS: atom_id res chain seq x y z
N MET A 1 -20.07 50.87 -5.81
CA MET A 1 -18.70 51.05 -5.31
C MET A 1 -18.54 50.85 -3.80
N THR A 2 -19.56 51.06 -2.97
CA THR A 2 -19.53 50.97 -1.50
C THR A 2 -19.42 49.51 -0.97
N ASN A 3 -19.99 48.52 -1.66
CA ASN A 3 -19.96 47.12 -1.19
C ASN A 3 -18.59 46.42 -1.34
N ALA A 4 -17.71 46.86 -2.24
CA ALA A 4 -16.38 46.30 -2.43
C ALA A 4 -15.38 46.79 -1.37
N MET A 5 -15.59 47.97 -0.81
CA MET A 5 -14.75 48.53 0.26
C MET A 5 -15.03 47.87 1.61
N ILE A 6 -16.31 47.55 1.91
CA ILE A 6 -16.68 46.87 3.16
C ILE A 6 -16.09 45.46 3.23
N SER A 7 -16.04 44.71 2.11
CA SER A 7 -15.47 43.40 2.04
C SER A 7 -13.94 43.35 2.22
N SER A 8 -13.24 44.41 1.80
CA SER A 8 -11.77 44.52 1.97
C SER A 8 -11.37 44.90 3.40
N GLU A 9 -12.14 45.74 4.09
CA GLU A 9 -11.93 46.08 5.51
C GLU A 9 -12.27 44.90 6.42
N GLU A 10 -13.35 44.18 6.15
CA GLU A 10 -13.65 42.95 6.89
C GLU A 10 -12.58 41.88 6.69
N ALA A 11 -12.11 41.66 5.48
CA ALA A 11 -11.02 40.70 5.20
C ALA A 11 -9.71 41.10 5.92
N GLN A 12 -9.39 42.36 5.99
CA GLN A 12 -8.22 42.85 6.73
C GLN A 12 -8.39 42.71 8.25
N SER A 13 -9.61 42.89 8.80
CA SER A 13 -9.90 42.71 10.22
C SER A 13 -9.81 41.25 10.66
N TYR A 14 -10.10 40.30 9.77
CA TYR A 14 -9.87 38.86 10.01
C TYR A 14 -8.38 38.48 10.01
N GLN A 15 -7.54 39.13 9.20
CA GLN A 15 -6.09 38.91 9.18
C GLN A 15 -5.36 39.54 10.38
N SER A 16 -5.92 40.58 11.00
CA SER A 16 -5.28 41.29 12.11
C SER A 16 -5.60 40.72 13.51
N LYS A 17 -6.55 39.78 13.62
CA LYS A 17 -6.77 39.06 14.89
C LYS A 17 -5.59 38.08 15.12
N GLY A 18 -4.46 38.63 15.57
CA GLY A 18 -3.35 37.84 16.08
C GLY A 18 -3.86 36.84 17.12
N LEU A 19 -3.51 35.57 16.92
CA LEU A 19 -3.88 34.48 17.81
C LEU A 19 -3.64 34.92 19.27
N SER A 20 -4.63 34.74 20.14
CA SER A 20 -4.48 35.07 21.57
C SER A 20 -3.22 34.36 22.11
N PRO A 21 -2.48 35.00 23.05
CA PRO A 21 -1.21 34.45 23.54
C PRO A 21 -1.32 32.99 24.02
N ARG A 22 -2.46 32.61 24.58
CA ARG A 22 -2.78 31.22 24.96
C ARG A 22 -2.83 30.25 23.77
N ARG A 23 -3.40 30.68 22.64
CA ARG A 23 -3.46 29.85 21.41
C ARG A 23 -2.09 29.70 20.79
N ARG A 24 -1.26 30.74 20.83
CA ARG A 24 0.12 30.70 20.32
C ARG A 24 1.00 29.72 21.11
N THR A 25 0.87 29.71 22.44
CA THR A 25 1.62 28.77 23.29
C THR A 25 1.18 27.32 23.05
N TYR A 26 -0.11 27.11 22.89
CA TYR A 26 -0.65 25.79 22.59
C TYR A 26 -0.20 25.31 21.19
N GLU A 27 -0.19 26.18 20.20
CA GLU A 27 0.25 25.88 18.84
C GLU A 27 1.75 25.55 18.78
N VAL A 28 2.59 26.30 19.49
CA VAL A 28 4.02 26.03 19.61
C VAL A 28 4.28 24.69 20.33
N GLY A 29 3.56 24.43 21.41
CA GLY A 29 3.64 23.15 22.13
C GLY A 29 3.23 21.95 21.26
N MET A 30 2.10 22.06 20.54
CA MET A 30 1.65 21.02 19.62
C MET A 30 2.63 20.79 18.46
N ARG A 31 3.15 21.86 17.86
CA ARG A 31 4.16 21.74 16.81
C ARG A 31 5.47 21.12 17.36
N GLY A 32 5.88 21.50 18.55
CA GLY A 32 7.04 20.90 19.22
C GLY A 32 6.84 19.39 19.42
N LEU A 33 5.67 18.97 19.91
CA LEU A 33 5.32 17.56 20.08
C LEU A 33 5.31 16.79 18.73
N LEU A 34 4.75 17.41 17.68
CA LEU A 34 4.74 16.82 16.35
C LEU A 34 6.15 16.62 15.78
N TYR A 35 7.02 17.64 15.90
CA TYR A 35 8.41 17.52 15.45
C TYR A 35 9.21 16.51 16.28
N LEU A 36 8.95 16.44 17.56
CA LEU A 36 9.59 15.47 18.46
C LEU A 36 9.18 14.04 18.12
N SER A 37 7.88 13.79 17.91
CA SER A 37 7.39 12.47 17.51
C SER A 37 7.91 12.06 16.12
N ALA A 38 7.90 12.99 15.15
CA ALA A 38 8.48 12.76 13.83
C ALA A 38 9.98 12.46 13.91
N GLY A 39 10.72 13.23 14.72
CA GLY A 39 12.16 13.01 14.95
C GLY A 39 12.46 11.64 15.55
N ILE A 40 11.71 11.22 16.57
CA ILE A 40 11.86 9.89 17.18
C ILE A 40 11.57 8.79 16.15
N THR A 41 10.51 8.93 15.35
CA THR A 41 10.17 7.96 14.32
C THR A 41 11.26 7.85 13.25
N CYS A 42 11.77 8.98 12.75
CA CYS A 42 12.87 8.99 11.79
C CYS A 42 14.14 8.37 12.38
N LEU A 43 14.48 8.69 13.62
CA LEU A 43 15.67 8.16 14.29
C LEU A 43 15.57 6.66 14.49
N LEU A 44 14.38 6.15 14.87
CA LEU A 44 14.11 4.73 15.02
C LEU A 44 14.23 3.99 13.68
N LEU A 45 13.68 4.56 12.60
CA LEU A 45 13.81 4.00 11.27
C LEU A 45 15.27 3.94 10.81
N LEU A 46 16.03 5.04 10.98
CA LEU A 46 17.44 5.08 10.62
C LEU A 46 18.26 4.10 11.45
N PHE A 47 17.95 3.97 12.75
CA PHE A 47 18.58 2.99 13.62
C PHE A 47 18.31 1.55 13.15
N LEU A 48 17.05 1.22 12.82
CA LEU A 48 16.68 -0.12 12.32
C LEU A 48 17.38 -0.43 11.00
N ILE A 49 17.35 0.49 10.05
CA ILE A 49 18.02 0.34 8.76
C ILE A 49 19.53 0.16 8.97
N GLY A 50 20.16 1.02 9.77
CA GLY A 50 21.59 0.93 10.08
C GLY A 50 21.95 -0.39 10.75
N TYR A 51 21.13 -0.84 11.70
CA TYR A 51 21.33 -2.12 12.38
C TYR A 51 21.24 -3.32 11.42
N ILE A 52 20.21 -3.34 10.55
CA ILE A 52 20.03 -4.41 9.56
C ILE A 52 21.21 -4.43 8.58
N LEU A 53 21.62 -3.26 8.07
CA LEU A 53 22.76 -3.17 7.17
C LEU A 53 24.06 -3.61 7.86
N TYR A 54 24.31 -3.15 9.08
CA TYR A 54 25.50 -3.52 9.83
C TYR A 54 25.60 -5.05 10.06
N ARG A 55 24.48 -5.70 10.35
CA ARG A 55 24.43 -7.14 10.59
C ARG A 55 24.35 -7.96 9.31
N GLY A 56 23.69 -7.43 8.28
CA GLY A 56 23.42 -8.16 7.04
C GLY A 56 24.54 -8.08 6.02
N LEU A 57 25.20 -6.93 5.85
CA LEU A 57 26.25 -6.72 4.86
C LEU A 57 27.40 -7.73 4.91
N PRO A 58 27.95 -8.11 6.07
CA PRO A 58 29.03 -9.08 6.13
C PRO A 58 28.67 -10.47 5.61
N ASN A 59 27.38 -10.83 5.65
CA ASN A 59 26.88 -12.13 5.21
C ASN A 59 26.43 -12.16 3.74
N LEU A 60 26.44 -10.99 3.06
CA LEU A 60 26.09 -10.87 1.65
C LEU A 60 27.27 -11.28 0.78
N ASN A 61 27.32 -12.55 0.42
CA ASN A 61 28.28 -13.09 -0.54
C ASN A 61 27.57 -13.47 -1.84
N TRP A 62 28.33 -13.50 -2.95
CA TRP A 62 27.80 -13.94 -4.24
C TRP A 62 27.22 -15.36 -4.17
N THR A 63 27.85 -16.23 -3.39
CA THR A 63 27.38 -17.59 -3.12
C THR A 63 26.00 -17.58 -2.45
N PHE A 64 25.78 -16.70 -1.46
CA PHE A 64 24.48 -16.54 -0.79
C PHE A 64 23.35 -16.13 -1.75
N LEU A 65 23.65 -15.28 -2.73
CA LEU A 65 22.68 -14.83 -3.73
C LEU A 65 22.33 -15.93 -4.76
N THR A 66 23.28 -16.80 -5.09
CA THR A 66 23.14 -17.79 -6.18
C THR A 66 22.92 -19.21 -5.70
N SER A 67 23.15 -19.50 -4.41
CA SER A 67 22.96 -20.85 -3.89
C SER A 67 21.49 -21.12 -3.53
N GLN A 68 21.15 -22.40 -3.55
CA GLN A 68 19.90 -22.92 -3.04
C GLN A 68 20.04 -23.20 -1.54
N GLU A 69 19.00 -22.86 -0.79
CA GLU A 69 18.90 -23.26 0.61
C GLU A 69 18.87 -24.80 0.70
N SER A 70 19.81 -25.37 1.44
CA SER A 70 19.86 -26.80 1.68
C SER A 70 20.28 -27.08 3.12
N VAL A 71 19.30 -27.52 3.92
CA VAL A 71 19.52 -27.93 5.32
C VAL A 71 20.53 -29.05 5.41
N LEU A 72 20.55 -29.97 4.43
CA LEU A 72 21.48 -31.12 4.39
C LEU A 72 22.91 -30.70 4.12
N ARG A 73 23.14 -29.63 3.37
CA ARG A 73 24.47 -29.13 3.00
C ARG A 73 24.91 -27.95 3.86
N GLY A 74 24.05 -27.46 4.76
CA GLY A 74 24.34 -26.27 5.57
C GLY A 74 24.58 -25.02 4.72
N THR A 75 23.99 -24.96 3.51
CA THR A 75 24.12 -23.81 2.63
C THR A 75 22.88 -22.93 2.77
N ASP A 76 23.13 -21.69 3.15
CA ASP A 76 22.10 -20.64 3.15
C ASP A 76 22.11 -19.94 1.79
N GLY A 77 20.95 -19.80 1.16
CA GLY A 77 20.84 -19.11 -0.13
C GLY A 77 19.45 -18.57 -0.39
N ILE A 78 19.37 -17.43 -1.09
CA ILE A 78 18.09 -16.75 -1.39
C ILE A 78 17.62 -16.92 -2.84
N MET A 79 18.35 -17.67 -3.65
CA MET A 79 18.01 -17.86 -5.07
C MET A 79 16.58 -18.41 -5.29
N PRO A 80 16.09 -19.41 -4.54
CA PRO A 80 14.73 -19.89 -4.68
C PRO A 80 13.69 -18.82 -4.34
N ALA A 81 13.96 -17.98 -3.34
CA ALA A 81 13.06 -16.89 -2.96
C ALA A 81 12.95 -15.83 -4.06
N ILE A 82 14.08 -15.49 -4.71
CA ILE A 82 14.11 -14.57 -5.86
C ILE A 82 13.30 -15.15 -7.03
N GLN A 83 13.54 -16.40 -7.38
CA GLN A 83 12.84 -17.10 -8.47
C GLN A 83 11.34 -17.17 -8.20
N ASN A 84 10.94 -17.58 -7.00
CA ASN A 84 9.54 -17.67 -6.63
C ASN A 84 8.85 -16.30 -6.66
N THR A 85 9.53 -15.24 -6.25
CA THR A 85 9.00 -13.86 -6.35
C THR A 85 8.73 -13.49 -7.80
N LEU A 86 9.67 -13.75 -8.71
CA LEU A 86 9.48 -13.48 -10.14
C LEU A 86 8.33 -14.29 -10.73
N TYR A 87 8.22 -15.58 -10.39
CA TYR A 87 7.13 -16.41 -10.86
C TYR A 87 5.76 -15.93 -10.36
N VAL A 88 5.66 -15.56 -9.07
CA VAL A 88 4.41 -15.05 -8.52
C VAL A 88 4.03 -13.72 -9.19
N ILE A 89 4.99 -12.82 -9.42
CA ILE A 89 4.76 -11.56 -10.13
C ILE A 89 4.21 -11.82 -11.53
N VAL A 90 4.87 -12.69 -12.32
CA VAL A 90 4.47 -13.00 -13.69
C VAL A 90 3.07 -13.62 -13.72
N VAL A 91 2.80 -14.60 -12.86
CA VAL A 91 1.47 -15.22 -12.75
C VAL A 91 0.42 -14.19 -12.39
N THR A 92 0.68 -13.34 -11.40
CA THR A 92 -0.25 -12.28 -10.99
C THR A 92 -0.52 -11.31 -12.14
N LEU A 93 0.51 -10.85 -12.87
CA LEU A 93 0.37 -9.93 -13.99
C LEU A 93 -0.46 -10.52 -15.14
N ILE A 94 -0.26 -11.79 -15.47
CA ILE A 94 -1.02 -12.48 -16.54
C ILE A 94 -2.54 -12.43 -16.26
N PHE A 95 -2.94 -12.56 -15.01
CA PHE A 95 -4.36 -12.52 -14.65
C PHE A 95 -4.87 -11.11 -14.34
N ILE A 96 -4.09 -10.30 -13.61
CA ILE A 96 -4.56 -9.00 -13.11
C ILE A 96 -4.69 -7.95 -14.21
N LEU A 97 -3.78 -7.94 -15.21
CA LEU A 97 -3.84 -6.95 -16.29
C LEU A 97 -5.11 -7.09 -17.13
N PRO A 98 -5.45 -8.26 -17.70
CA PRO A 98 -6.65 -8.37 -18.50
C PRO A 98 -7.93 -8.19 -17.67
N LEU A 99 -7.98 -8.70 -16.44
CA LEU A 99 -9.12 -8.55 -15.56
C LEU A 99 -9.30 -7.11 -15.07
N GLY A 100 -8.25 -6.50 -14.57
CA GLY A 100 -8.30 -5.15 -13.97
C GLY A 100 -8.51 -4.05 -15.01
N VAL A 101 -7.74 -4.07 -16.09
CA VAL A 101 -7.87 -3.10 -17.19
C VAL A 101 -9.20 -3.31 -17.92
N GLY A 102 -9.57 -4.56 -18.20
CA GLY A 102 -10.86 -4.88 -18.83
C GLY A 102 -12.06 -4.45 -17.99
N ALA A 103 -12.01 -4.64 -16.67
CA ALA A 103 -13.04 -4.16 -15.76
C ALA A 103 -13.11 -2.62 -15.72
N ALA A 104 -11.97 -1.94 -15.68
CA ALA A 104 -11.92 -0.48 -15.69
C ALA A 104 -12.52 0.09 -16.99
N ILE A 105 -12.12 -0.40 -18.14
CA ILE A 105 -12.67 0.03 -19.44
C ILE A 105 -14.17 -0.23 -19.50
N TYR A 106 -14.62 -1.40 -19.04
CA TYR A 106 -16.05 -1.70 -19.01
C TYR A 106 -16.83 -0.70 -18.14
N LEU A 107 -16.32 -0.38 -16.96
CA LEU A 107 -16.98 0.53 -16.02
C LEU A 107 -17.02 1.97 -16.55
N THR A 108 -15.98 2.43 -17.25
CA THR A 108 -15.88 3.81 -17.75
C THR A 108 -16.61 4.01 -19.07
N GLU A 109 -16.50 3.07 -20.02
CA GLU A 109 -16.98 3.28 -21.38
C GLU A 109 -18.31 2.56 -21.68
N TYR A 110 -18.52 1.35 -21.13
CA TYR A 110 -19.63 0.49 -21.51
C TYR A 110 -20.77 0.44 -20.49
N ALA A 111 -20.50 0.70 -19.23
CA ALA A 111 -21.51 0.56 -18.17
C ALA A 111 -22.54 1.70 -18.21
N ARG A 112 -23.73 1.42 -18.76
CA ARG A 112 -24.84 2.37 -18.82
C ARG A 112 -25.56 2.59 -17.50
N ASN A 113 -25.51 1.61 -16.60
CA ASN A 113 -26.23 1.67 -15.34
C ASN A 113 -25.37 2.32 -14.24
N ARG A 114 -25.56 3.61 -14.01
CA ARG A 114 -24.84 4.37 -12.99
C ARG A 114 -24.95 3.81 -11.57
N ARG A 115 -26.06 3.12 -11.24
CA ARG A 115 -26.21 2.50 -9.91
C ARG A 115 -25.30 1.30 -9.75
N LEU A 116 -25.12 0.50 -10.81
CA LEU A 116 -24.22 -0.65 -10.82
C LEU A 116 -22.77 -0.20 -10.74
N VAL A 117 -22.39 0.84 -11.47
CA VAL A 117 -21.05 1.43 -11.40
C VAL A 117 -20.75 1.90 -9.99
N ALA A 118 -21.66 2.72 -9.39
CA ALA A 118 -21.50 3.23 -8.03
C ALA A 118 -21.41 2.10 -6.98
N ALA A 119 -22.18 1.01 -7.16
CA ALA A 119 -22.10 -0.15 -6.25
C ALA A 119 -20.74 -0.88 -6.36
N ILE A 120 -20.20 -1.02 -7.57
CA ILE A 120 -18.88 -1.64 -7.78
C ILE A 120 -17.77 -0.74 -7.23
N GLU A 121 -17.82 0.56 -7.49
CA GLU A 121 -16.87 1.54 -6.95
C GLU A 121 -16.88 1.53 -5.41
N PHE A 122 -18.04 1.53 -4.79
CA PHE A 122 -18.18 1.42 -3.34
C PHE A 122 -17.60 0.10 -2.81
N ALA A 123 -17.86 -1.03 -3.50
CA ALA A 123 -17.31 -2.32 -3.12
C ALA A 123 -15.78 -2.34 -3.24
N THR A 124 -15.21 -1.82 -4.34
CA THR A 124 -13.76 -1.73 -4.53
C THR A 124 -13.10 -0.83 -3.49
N GLU A 125 -13.73 0.29 -3.15
CA GLU A 125 -13.24 1.21 -2.10
C GLU A 125 -13.24 0.52 -0.72
N THR A 126 -14.30 -0.20 -0.40
CA THR A 126 -14.39 -0.97 0.85
C THR A 126 -13.33 -2.07 0.92
N LEU A 127 -13.11 -2.78 -0.18
CA LEU A 127 -12.10 -3.85 -0.26
C LEU A 127 -10.67 -3.33 -0.07
N THR A 128 -10.34 -2.14 -0.58
CA THR A 128 -9.00 -1.54 -0.38
C THR A 128 -8.69 -1.23 1.09
N GLY A 129 -9.71 -1.07 1.94
CA GLY A 129 -9.55 -0.87 3.38
C GLY A 129 -9.30 -2.15 4.18
N ILE A 130 -9.44 -3.33 3.58
CA ILE A 130 -9.26 -4.60 4.27
C ILE A 130 -7.76 -4.93 4.41
N PRO A 131 -7.27 -5.30 5.62
CA PRO A 131 -5.89 -5.72 5.82
C PRO A 131 -5.51 -6.90 4.91
N SER A 132 -4.33 -6.87 4.30
CA SER A 132 -3.84 -7.89 3.36
C SER A 132 -3.82 -9.31 3.92
N ILE A 133 -3.66 -9.46 5.24
CA ILE A 133 -3.65 -10.76 5.92
C ILE A 133 -5.00 -11.49 5.75
N ILE A 134 -6.12 -10.75 5.68
CA ILE A 134 -7.44 -11.33 5.47
C ILE A 134 -7.54 -11.90 4.05
N PHE A 135 -7.02 -11.19 3.05
CA PHE A 135 -6.95 -11.72 1.68
C PHE A 135 -6.09 -12.99 1.60
N GLY A 136 -4.97 -13.03 2.31
CA GLY A 136 -4.12 -14.22 2.39
C GLY A 136 -4.86 -15.41 3.00
N LEU A 137 -5.60 -15.18 4.09
CA LEU A 137 -6.40 -16.22 4.75
C LEU A 137 -7.54 -16.72 3.85
N VAL A 138 -8.31 -15.80 3.26
CA VAL A 138 -9.41 -16.13 2.35
C VAL A 138 -8.88 -16.87 1.11
N GLY A 139 -7.76 -16.41 0.55
CA GLY A 139 -7.12 -17.06 -0.58
C GLY A 139 -6.67 -18.49 -0.27
N MET A 140 -6.08 -18.71 0.91
CA MET A 140 -5.72 -20.04 1.37
C MET A 140 -6.94 -20.95 1.53
N LEU A 141 -8.01 -20.46 2.19
CA LEU A 141 -9.23 -21.23 2.39
C LEU A 141 -9.93 -21.55 1.06
N PHE A 142 -10.00 -20.59 0.15
CA PHE A 142 -10.70 -20.75 -1.11
C PHE A 142 -9.88 -21.55 -2.13
N PHE A 143 -8.66 -21.13 -2.43
CA PHE A 143 -7.88 -21.77 -3.50
C PHE A 143 -7.29 -23.11 -3.06
N VAL A 144 -6.76 -23.21 -1.84
CA VAL A 144 -6.09 -24.42 -1.39
C VAL A 144 -7.10 -25.42 -0.82
N GLN A 145 -7.95 -25.01 0.11
CA GLN A 145 -8.84 -25.96 0.80
C GLN A 145 -10.08 -26.29 -0.01
N LYS A 146 -10.74 -25.29 -0.63
CA LYS A 146 -11.99 -25.53 -1.35
C LYS A 146 -11.78 -25.97 -2.79
N LEU A 147 -10.84 -25.35 -3.52
CA LEU A 147 -10.52 -25.71 -4.91
C LEU A 147 -9.47 -26.83 -5.05
N GLY A 148 -8.81 -27.20 -3.94
CA GLY A 148 -7.82 -28.28 -3.94
C GLY A 148 -6.53 -27.94 -4.68
N LEU A 149 -6.22 -26.64 -4.91
CA LEU A 149 -4.95 -26.26 -5.50
C LEU A 149 -3.82 -26.54 -4.50
N ALA A 150 -2.69 -27.02 -5.00
CA ALA A 150 -1.50 -27.15 -4.15
C ALA A 150 -1.06 -25.78 -3.61
N PRO A 151 -0.66 -25.69 -2.32
CA PRO A 151 -0.04 -24.49 -1.79
C PRO A 151 1.21 -24.14 -2.63
N GLY A 152 1.21 -22.97 -3.25
CA GLY A 152 2.31 -22.59 -4.14
C GLY A 152 2.04 -21.31 -4.93
N ILE A 153 2.83 -21.14 -5.98
CA ILE A 153 2.87 -19.92 -6.82
C ILE A 153 1.50 -19.59 -7.41
N LEU A 154 0.76 -20.59 -7.89
CA LEU A 154 -0.55 -20.35 -8.51
C LEU A 154 -1.60 -19.88 -7.49
N ALA A 155 -1.74 -20.57 -6.37
CA ALA A 155 -2.67 -20.18 -5.32
C ALA A 155 -2.31 -18.81 -4.72
N GLY A 156 -1.02 -18.54 -4.49
CA GLY A 156 -0.50 -17.25 -4.03
C GLY A 156 -0.75 -16.15 -5.06
N GLY A 157 -0.43 -16.37 -6.32
CA GLY A 157 -0.65 -15.41 -7.40
C GLY A 157 -2.13 -15.04 -7.59
N LEU A 158 -3.04 -16.02 -7.59
CA LEU A 158 -4.48 -15.77 -7.64
C LEU A 158 -5.00 -15.01 -6.41
N THR A 159 -4.44 -15.27 -5.24
CA THR A 159 -4.76 -14.50 -4.02
C THR A 159 -4.34 -13.04 -4.17
N LEU A 160 -3.13 -12.80 -4.72
CA LEU A 160 -2.65 -11.45 -5.01
C LEU A 160 -3.51 -10.75 -6.07
N VAL A 161 -4.01 -11.48 -7.09
CA VAL A 161 -4.95 -10.93 -8.07
C VAL A 161 -6.19 -10.37 -7.38
N ILE A 162 -6.83 -11.15 -6.50
CA ILE A 162 -8.03 -10.68 -5.77
C ILE A 162 -7.70 -9.45 -4.91
N MET A 163 -6.56 -9.45 -4.24
CA MET A 163 -6.14 -8.36 -3.37
C MET A 163 -5.85 -7.06 -4.14
N ILE A 164 -5.19 -7.16 -5.30
CA ILE A 164 -4.74 -5.99 -6.07
C ILE A 164 -5.80 -5.50 -7.05
N LEU A 165 -6.75 -6.37 -7.46
CA LEU A 165 -7.78 -6.05 -8.44
C LEU A 165 -8.53 -4.73 -8.17
N PRO A 166 -9.03 -4.46 -6.95
CA PRO A 166 -9.70 -3.20 -6.63
C PRO A 166 -8.83 -1.98 -6.92
N THR A 167 -7.54 -2.06 -6.57
CA THR A 167 -6.58 -0.96 -6.79
C THR A 167 -6.33 -0.73 -8.27
N ILE A 168 -6.12 -1.80 -9.06
CA ILE A 168 -5.91 -1.67 -10.51
C ILE A 168 -7.14 -1.08 -11.20
N VAL A 169 -8.34 -1.57 -10.87
CA VAL A 169 -9.58 -1.03 -11.44
C VAL A 169 -9.68 0.47 -11.16
N ARG A 170 -9.46 0.90 -9.92
CA ARG A 170 -9.57 2.31 -9.52
C ARG A 170 -8.49 3.22 -10.12
N THR A 171 -7.27 2.72 -10.29
CA THR A 171 -6.17 3.52 -10.87
C THR A 171 -6.23 3.61 -12.39
N THR A 172 -6.97 2.72 -13.04
CA THR A 172 -7.13 2.68 -14.51
C THR A 172 -8.38 3.44 -14.97
N GLN A 173 -9.39 3.65 -14.11
CA GLN A 173 -10.55 4.50 -14.36
C GLN A 173 -10.18 5.98 -14.47
#